data_ce54a1b52953aad07213b5fee2b121d6
#
_entry.id   ce54a1b52953aad07213b5fee2b121d6
#
_cell.length_a   1.000
_cell.length_b   1.000
_cell.length_c   1.000
_cell.angle_alpha   90.00
_cell.angle_beta   90.00
_cell.angle_gamma   90.00
#
_symmetry.space_group_name_H-M   'P 1'
#
loop_
_entity.id
_entity.type
_entity.pdbx_description
1 polymer ?
#
loop_
_entity_poly.entity_id
_entity_poly.type
_entity_poly.pdbx_seq_one_letter_code
_entity_poly.pdbx_strand_id
1 'polypeptide(L)'
;MTKINESALSHLRKDKILRKIIDTTPLFPRVKKESVYHSLLGSIISQQLSTKAAATIHQRFLDIYDGQPHPELVIRTDHTQLRSCGLSNQKANYVKNLATYFLDQPIEKRYWNKFEDEEIIQMLSSIKGIGKWTVQMTLMFTLERPDVFPIDDLIIKNSVIHYYNLDRTDKNLIQNVHKIAEKWSPYRSFACYYFWAAKDNLK
;
A
#
# COMPACT_ATOMS: atom_id res chain seq x y z
N MET A 1 -4.08 12.83 -11.45
CA MET A 1 -3.15 11.91 -12.14
C MET A 1 -1.75 12.38 -11.79
N THR A 2 -1.05 11.68 -10.93
CA THR A 2 0.37 11.95 -10.74
C THR A 2 1.06 11.48 -12.01
N LYS A 3 1.40 12.44 -12.89
CA LYS A 3 2.27 12.14 -14.03
C LYS A 3 3.56 11.59 -13.45
N ILE A 4 3.95 10.39 -13.87
CA ILE A 4 5.30 9.93 -13.58
C ILE A 4 6.22 11.01 -14.15
N ASN A 5 7.01 11.58 -13.29
CA ASN A 5 7.94 12.64 -13.65
C ASN A 5 8.93 12.10 -14.69
N GLU A 6 9.19 12.83 -15.75
CA GLU A 6 10.16 12.42 -16.79
C GLU A 6 11.55 12.16 -16.21
N SER A 7 11.93 12.85 -15.13
CA SER A 7 13.17 12.60 -14.42
C SER A 7 13.20 11.20 -13.79
N ALA A 8 12.08 10.73 -13.24
CA ALA A 8 11.96 9.37 -12.70
C ALA A 8 12.10 8.33 -13.83
N LEU A 9 11.43 8.53 -14.97
CA LEU A 9 11.53 7.62 -16.11
C LEU A 9 12.95 7.60 -16.67
N SER A 10 13.58 8.76 -16.83
CA SER A 10 14.97 8.87 -17.30
C SER A 10 15.95 8.16 -16.35
N HIS A 11 15.73 8.28 -15.04
CA HIS A 11 16.55 7.59 -14.03
C HIS A 11 16.37 6.08 -14.11
N LEU A 12 15.12 5.59 -14.08
CA LEU A 12 14.79 4.17 -14.08
C LEU A 12 15.21 3.46 -15.38
N ARG A 13 15.20 4.16 -16.52
CA ARG A 13 15.69 3.65 -17.81
C ARG A 13 17.20 3.44 -17.89
N LYS A 14 17.99 3.89 -16.91
CA LYS A 14 19.42 3.55 -16.81
C LYS A 14 19.60 2.06 -16.52
N ASP A 15 18.66 1.44 -15.83
CA ASP A 15 18.60 -0.01 -15.64
C ASP A 15 18.04 -0.66 -16.92
N LYS A 16 18.89 -1.48 -17.58
CA LYS A 16 18.55 -2.11 -18.87
C LYS A 16 17.33 -3.03 -18.81
N ILE A 17 17.11 -3.68 -17.67
CA ILE A 17 15.99 -4.61 -17.46
C ILE A 17 14.71 -3.79 -17.25
N LEU A 18 14.77 -2.84 -16.34
CA LEU A 18 13.62 -1.98 -16.04
C LEU A 18 13.21 -1.14 -17.26
N ARG A 19 14.17 -0.68 -18.07
CA ARG A 19 13.89 -0.02 -19.36
C ARG A 19 12.97 -0.86 -20.24
N LYS A 20 13.28 -2.15 -20.44
CA LYS A 20 12.45 -3.04 -21.28
C LYS A 20 11.03 -3.13 -20.74
N ILE A 21 10.86 -3.23 -19.42
CA ILE A 21 9.54 -3.28 -18.78
C ILE A 21 8.80 -1.96 -18.99
N ILE A 22 9.46 -0.82 -18.77
CA ILE A 22 8.89 0.51 -18.97
C ILE A 22 8.42 0.71 -20.42
N ASP A 23 9.25 0.31 -21.39
CA ASP A 23 8.96 0.54 -22.81
C ASP A 23 7.84 -0.37 -23.35
N THR A 24 7.55 -1.50 -22.69
CA THR A 24 6.53 -2.47 -23.11
C THR A 24 5.27 -2.47 -22.24
N THR A 25 5.28 -1.75 -21.11
CA THR A 25 4.18 -1.79 -20.14
C THR A 25 3.60 -0.39 -19.92
N PRO A 26 2.40 -0.11 -20.44
CA PRO A 26 1.74 1.15 -20.14
C PRO A 26 1.40 1.22 -18.66
N LEU A 27 1.72 2.33 -18.02
CA LEU A 27 1.48 2.53 -16.61
C LEU A 27 0.54 3.71 -16.37
N PHE A 28 -0.53 3.43 -15.67
CA PHE A 28 -1.46 4.42 -15.15
C PHE A 28 -1.56 4.26 -13.63
N PRO A 29 -0.62 4.82 -12.86
CA PRO A 29 -0.66 4.71 -11.40
C PRO A 29 -1.95 5.31 -10.88
N ARG A 30 -2.69 4.49 -10.14
CA ARG A 30 -3.91 4.93 -9.45
C ARG A 30 -3.51 5.46 -8.09
N VAL A 31 -3.48 6.76 -7.97
CA VAL A 31 -3.34 7.42 -6.67
C VAL A 31 -4.72 7.51 -6.03
N LYS A 32 -4.82 7.03 -4.81
CA LYS A 32 -6.05 7.13 -4.03
C LYS A 32 -6.15 8.55 -3.45
N LYS A 33 -7.15 9.32 -3.88
CA LYS A 33 -7.46 10.64 -3.32
C LYS A 33 -8.29 10.52 -2.03
N GLU A 34 -7.74 9.86 -1.04
CA GLU A 34 -8.39 9.65 0.27
C GLU A 34 -7.42 10.00 1.40
N SER A 35 -7.94 10.19 2.61
CA SER A 35 -7.08 10.38 3.78
C SER A 35 -6.36 9.07 4.15
N VAL A 36 -5.27 9.19 4.91
CA VAL A 36 -4.54 8.02 5.44
C VAL A 36 -5.47 7.11 6.26
N TYR A 37 -6.36 7.72 7.07
CA TYR A 37 -7.37 6.99 7.82
C TYR A 37 -8.26 6.12 6.92
N HIS A 38 -8.84 6.70 5.87
CA HIS A 38 -9.72 5.97 4.95
C HIS A 38 -8.97 4.90 4.16
N SER A 39 -7.73 5.17 3.76
CA SER A 39 -6.87 4.20 3.09
C SER A 39 -6.61 2.97 3.97
N LEU A 40 -6.24 3.18 5.22
CA LEU A 40 -6.01 2.10 6.19
C LEU A 40 -7.30 1.35 6.53
N LEU A 41 -8.41 2.06 6.67
CA LEU A 41 -9.73 1.48 6.90
C LEU A 41 -10.12 0.53 5.77
N GLY A 42 -10.02 0.98 4.51
CA GLY A 42 -10.26 0.15 3.34
C GLY A 42 -9.31 -1.06 3.26
N SER A 43 -8.05 -0.88 3.67
CA SER A 43 -7.07 -1.97 3.73
C SER A 43 -7.46 -3.03 4.75
N ILE A 44 -7.88 -2.66 5.98
CA ILE A 44 -8.36 -3.61 7.00
C ILE A 44 -9.56 -4.40 6.47
N ILE A 45 -10.53 -3.72 5.87
CA ILE A 45 -11.74 -4.35 5.34
C ILE A 45 -11.38 -5.38 4.26
N SER A 46 -10.40 -5.08 3.41
CA SER A 46 -10.02 -5.90 2.25
C SER A 46 -9.12 -7.09 2.57
N GLN A 47 -8.49 -7.14 3.75
CA GLN A 47 -7.56 -8.22 4.12
C GLN A 47 -8.16 -9.61 3.88
N GLN A 48 -7.39 -10.50 3.21
CA GLN A 48 -7.77 -11.90 2.98
C GLN A 48 -9.12 -12.11 2.25
N LEU A 49 -9.54 -11.15 1.45
CA LEU A 49 -10.78 -11.24 0.67
C LEU A 49 -10.49 -11.11 -0.83
N SER A 50 -11.37 -11.69 -1.65
CA SER A 50 -11.39 -11.38 -3.07
C SER A 50 -11.82 -9.91 -3.29
N THR A 51 -11.42 -9.32 -4.41
CA THR A 51 -11.76 -7.93 -4.76
C THR A 51 -13.29 -7.69 -4.71
N LYS A 52 -14.09 -8.65 -5.20
CA LYS A 52 -15.55 -8.56 -5.20
C LYS A 52 -16.12 -8.56 -3.78
N ALA A 53 -15.67 -9.50 -2.92
CA ALA A 53 -16.13 -9.58 -1.54
C ALA A 53 -15.71 -8.33 -0.74
N ALA A 54 -14.48 -7.87 -0.91
CA ALA A 54 -13.98 -6.65 -0.27
C ALA A 54 -14.81 -5.42 -0.65
N ALA A 55 -15.11 -5.24 -1.95
CA ALA A 55 -15.95 -4.13 -2.41
C ALA A 55 -17.35 -4.16 -1.80
N THR A 56 -17.97 -5.34 -1.73
CA THR A 56 -19.34 -5.48 -1.14
C THR A 56 -19.34 -5.14 0.35
N ILE A 57 -18.37 -5.66 1.11
CA ILE A 57 -18.28 -5.40 2.56
C ILE A 57 -17.94 -3.92 2.81
N HIS A 58 -17.02 -3.36 2.02
CA HIS A 58 -16.66 -1.95 2.12
C HIS A 58 -17.85 -1.03 1.88
N GLN A 59 -18.65 -1.31 0.85
CA GLN A 59 -19.86 -0.52 0.59
C GLN A 59 -20.85 -0.61 1.75
N ARG A 60 -21.16 -1.81 2.25
CA ARG A 60 -22.06 -1.99 3.41
C ARG A 60 -21.53 -1.29 4.67
N PHE A 61 -20.22 -1.29 4.85
CA PHE A 61 -19.60 -0.55 5.95
C PHE A 61 -19.78 0.96 5.79
N LEU A 62 -19.60 1.50 4.58
CA LEU A 62 -19.83 2.92 4.30
C LEU A 62 -21.29 3.31 4.47
N ASP A 63 -22.23 2.43 4.10
CA ASP A 63 -23.68 2.66 4.23
C ASP A 63 -24.11 2.90 5.70
N ILE A 64 -23.40 2.33 6.68
CA ILE A 64 -23.63 2.59 8.12
C ILE A 64 -23.43 4.08 8.47
N TYR A 65 -22.62 4.80 7.69
CA TYR A 65 -22.16 6.15 8.00
C TYR A 65 -22.49 7.16 6.89
N ASP A 66 -23.43 6.86 6.01
CA ASP A 66 -23.77 7.71 4.86
C ASP A 66 -22.52 8.10 4.02
N GLY A 67 -21.58 7.15 3.89
CA GLY A 67 -20.31 7.33 3.17
C GLY A 67 -19.21 8.05 3.94
N GLN A 68 -19.46 8.48 5.19
CA GLN A 68 -18.56 9.29 6.00
C GLN A 68 -18.18 8.59 7.33
N PRO A 69 -17.35 7.53 7.31
CA PRO A 69 -16.97 6.78 8.51
C PRO A 69 -15.97 7.55 9.38
N HIS A 70 -16.38 8.66 9.95
CA HIS A 70 -15.55 9.43 10.87
C HIS A 70 -15.14 8.59 12.09
N PRO A 71 -13.92 8.77 12.65
CA PRO A 71 -13.44 7.99 13.79
C PRO A 71 -14.42 7.95 14.96
N GLU A 72 -15.03 9.08 15.30
CA GLU A 72 -15.98 9.22 16.41
C GLU A 72 -17.21 8.31 16.22
N LEU A 73 -17.71 8.20 14.99
CA LEU A 73 -18.85 7.37 14.65
C LEU A 73 -18.49 5.88 14.72
N VAL A 74 -17.32 5.51 14.15
CA VAL A 74 -16.84 4.12 14.14
C VAL A 74 -16.64 3.58 15.56
N ILE A 75 -16.10 4.39 16.48
CA ILE A 75 -15.92 3.99 17.88
C ILE A 75 -17.26 3.73 18.56
N ARG A 76 -18.27 4.56 18.33
CA ARG A 76 -19.59 4.45 18.96
C ARG A 76 -20.46 3.33 18.37
N THR A 77 -20.13 2.85 17.18
CA THR A 77 -20.88 1.78 16.51
C THR A 77 -20.75 0.47 17.26
N ASP A 78 -21.88 -0.20 17.52
CA ASP A 78 -21.88 -1.49 18.18
C ASP A 78 -21.11 -2.55 17.37
N HIS A 79 -20.45 -3.46 18.09
CA HIS A 79 -19.68 -4.53 17.48
C HIS A 79 -20.55 -5.44 16.59
N THR A 80 -21.81 -5.69 17.02
CA THR A 80 -22.79 -6.45 16.23
C THR A 80 -23.14 -5.76 14.92
N GLN A 81 -23.27 -4.43 14.90
CA GLN A 81 -23.53 -3.66 13.70
C GLN A 81 -22.33 -3.68 12.74
N LEU A 82 -21.10 -3.56 13.24
CA LEU A 82 -19.90 -3.73 12.42
C LEU A 82 -19.81 -5.13 11.80
N ARG A 83 -20.27 -6.13 12.54
CA ARG A 83 -20.32 -7.51 12.04
C ARG A 83 -21.40 -7.74 10.98
N SER A 84 -22.53 -7.08 11.10
CA SER A 84 -23.64 -7.23 10.15
C SER A 84 -23.29 -6.78 8.74
N CYS A 85 -22.33 -5.86 8.57
CA CYS A 85 -21.84 -5.50 7.24
C CYS A 85 -20.90 -6.52 6.61
N GLY A 86 -20.50 -7.56 7.36
CA GLY A 86 -19.64 -8.66 6.87
C GLY A 86 -18.21 -8.65 7.43
N LEU A 87 -17.88 -7.81 8.39
CA LEU A 87 -16.58 -7.84 9.06
C LEU A 87 -16.46 -9.07 9.98
N SER A 88 -15.29 -9.70 10.02
CA SER A 88 -14.98 -10.68 11.07
C SER A 88 -14.86 -9.98 12.43
N ASN A 89 -14.94 -10.74 13.55
CA ASN A 89 -14.72 -10.20 14.89
C ASN A 89 -13.39 -9.43 14.98
N GLN A 90 -12.36 -9.99 14.38
CA GLN A 90 -11.02 -9.41 14.39
C GLN A 90 -10.97 -8.08 13.62
N LYS A 91 -11.58 -8.03 12.42
CA LYS A 91 -11.64 -6.79 11.61
C LYS A 91 -12.50 -5.71 12.29
N ALA A 92 -13.60 -6.07 12.94
CA ALA A 92 -14.41 -5.13 13.71
C ALA A 92 -13.58 -4.49 14.85
N ASN A 93 -12.74 -5.25 15.53
CA ASN A 93 -11.80 -4.69 16.51
C ASN A 93 -10.73 -3.82 15.86
N TYR A 94 -10.20 -4.23 14.71
CA TYR A 94 -9.15 -3.47 14.01
C TYR A 94 -9.63 -2.11 13.52
N VAL A 95 -10.85 -2.01 12.98
CA VAL A 95 -11.40 -0.72 12.55
C VAL A 95 -11.64 0.21 13.75
N LYS A 96 -12.02 -0.34 14.91
CA LYS A 96 -12.13 0.44 16.15
C LYS A 96 -10.76 0.91 16.66
N ASN A 97 -9.75 0.05 16.67
CA ASN A 97 -8.38 0.43 17.05
C ASN A 97 -7.84 1.56 16.17
N LEU A 98 -8.07 1.45 14.85
CA LEU A 98 -7.70 2.48 13.89
C LEU A 98 -8.42 3.80 14.19
N ALA A 99 -9.72 3.75 14.42
CA ALA A 99 -10.54 4.93 14.73
C ALA A 99 -10.09 5.59 16.04
N THR A 100 -9.79 4.81 17.09
CA THR A 100 -9.26 5.32 18.37
C THR A 100 -7.94 6.06 18.14
N TYR A 101 -7.01 5.46 17.40
CA TYR A 101 -5.72 6.09 17.12
C TYR A 101 -5.88 7.46 16.43
N PHE A 102 -6.75 7.56 15.42
CA PHE A 102 -6.95 8.80 14.67
C PHE A 102 -7.83 9.82 15.41
N LEU A 103 -8.62 9.41 16.40
CA LEU A 103 -9.32 10.31 17.29
C LEU A 103 -8.35 10.98 18.29
N ASP A 104 -7.46 10.18 18.87
CA ASP A 104 -6.46 10.68 19.83
C ASP A 104 -5.38 11.53 19.16
N GLN A 105 -5.13 11.28 17.88
CA GLN A 105 -4.16 12.00 17.06
C GLN A 105 -4.81 12.49 15.76
N PRO A 106 -5.51 13.63 15.76
CA PRO A 106 -6.13 14.19 14.56
C PRO A 106 -5.04 14.69 13.60
N ILE A 107 -4.74 13.84 12.60
CA ILE A 107 -3.61 14.07 11.69
C ILE A 107 -4.15 14.50 10.32
N GLU A 108 -3.93 15.78 9.97
CA GLU A 108 -4.22 16.29 8.63
C GLU A 108 -3.19 15.77 7.60
N LYS A 109 -3.60 15.76 6.32
CA LYS A 109 -2.74 15.28 5.21
C LYS A 109 -1.35 15.93 5.18
N ARG A 110 -1.26 17.25 5.43
CA ARG A 110 0.01 18.01 5.47
C ARG A 110 0.93 17.60 6.63
N TYR A 111 0.40 16.98 7.66
CA TYR A 111 1.17 16.54 8.83
C TYR A 111 2.14 15.41 8.44
N TRP A 112 1.72 14.49 7.57
CA TRP A 112 2.54 13.36 7.13
C TRP A 112 3.82 13.76 6.40
N ASN A 113 3.83 14.96 5.79
CA ASN A 113 5.02 15.48 5.10
C ASN A 113 6.15 15.89 6.05
N LYS A 114 5.90 15.92 7.35
CA LYS A 114 6.90 16.26 8.38
C LYS A 114 7.71 15.04 8.85
N PHE A 115 7.29 13.84 8.46
CA PHE A 115 7.88 12.59 8.90
C PHE A 115 8.55 11.86 7.74
N GLU A 116 9.65 11.19 8.07
CA GLU A 116 10.28 10.23 7.17
C GLU A 116 9.41 8.96 7.04
N ASP A 117 9.58 8.22 5.94
CA ASP A 117 8.77 7.03 5.66
C ASP A 117 8.86 5.97 6.77
N GLU A 118 10.05 5.78 7.35
CA GLU A 118 10.27 4.81 8.40
C GLU A 118 9.57 5.21 9.71
N GLU A 119 9.53 6.51 10.03
CA GLU A 119 8.77 7.02 11.18
C GLU A 119 7.27 6.76 11.01
N ILE A 120 6.72 7.01 9.81
CA ILE A 120 5.32 6.72 9.48
C ILE A 120 5.04 5.22 9.61
N ILE A 121 5.96 4.37 9.12
CA ILE A 121 5.83 2.91 9.23
C ILE A 121 5.77 2.51 10.70
N GLN A 122 6.65 3.01 11.55
CA GLN A 122 6.66 2.71 12.98
C GLN A 122 5.36 3.16 13.66
N MET A 123 4.95 4.40 13.42
CA MET A 123 3.73 4.99 14.01
C MET A 123 2.48 4.17 13.65
N LEU A 124 2.26 3.91 12.37
CA LEU A 124 1.04 3.26 11.90
C LEU A 124 1.04 1.74 12.10
N SER A 125 2.21 1.09 12.10
CA SER A 125 2.31 -0.35 12.39
C SER A 125 2.11 -0.66 13.87
N SER A 126 2.15 0.32 14.77
CA SER A 126 1.78 0.14 16.17
C SER A 126 0.28 -0.13 16.36
N ILE A 127 -0.54 0.23 15.38
CA ILE A 127 -1.99 0.02 15.40
C ILE A 127 -2.27 -1.46 15.15
N LYS A 128 -2.89 -2.14 16.10
CA LYS A 128 -3.23 -3.56 15.97
C LYS A 128 -4.15 -3.79 14.76
N GLY A 129 -3.66 -4.57 13.82
CA GLY A 129 -4.35 -4.86 12.55
C GLY A 129 -3.70 -4.21 11.33
N ILE A 130 -2.73 -3.32 11.53
CA ILE A 130 -1.96 -2.66 10.48
C ILE A 130 -0.53 -3.22 10.46
N GLY A 131 -0.15 -3.86 9.35
CA GLY A 131 1.22 -4.35 9.15
C GLY A 131 2.05 -3.39 8.31
N LYS A 132 3.38 -3.57 8.33
CA LYS A 132 4.35 -2.79 7.56
C LYS A 132 3.97 -2.67 6.08
N TRP A 133 3.61 -3.78 5.43
CA TRP A 133 3.20 -3.80 4.03
C TRP A 133 1.98 -2.89 3.77
N THR A 134 0.99 -2.89 4.66
CA THR A 134 -0.20 -2.02 4.54
C THR A 134 0.19 -0.54 4.61
N VAL A 135 1.12 -0.20 5.51
CA VAL A 135 1.61 1.18 5.61
C VAL A 135 2.40 1.58 4.37
N GLN A 136 3.25 0.69 3.83
CA GLN A 136 3.97 0.93 2.59
C GLN A 136 3.01 1.17 1.41
N MET A 137 1.89 0.44 1.31
CA MET A 137 0.86 0.72 0.30
C MET A 137 0.24 2.12 0.50
N THR A 138 0.00 2.52 1.73
CA THR A 138 -0.51 3.88 2.05
C THR A 138 0.52 4.96 1.69
N LEU A 139 1.80 4.74 1.99
CA LEU A 139 2.89 5.65 1.58
C LEU A 139 2.90 5.84 0.06
N MET A 140 2.82 4.75 -0.70
CA MET A 140 2.88 4.78 -2.17
C MET A 140 1.63 5.38 -2.81
N PHE A 141 0.43 4.92 -2.41
CA PHE A 141 -0.80 5.24 -3.12
C PHE A 141 -1.61 6.40 -2.55
N THR A 142 -1.41 6.75 -1.28
CA THR A 142 -2.14 7.83 -0.61
C THR A 142 -1.24 9.05 -0.35
N LEU A 143 -0.02 8.83 0.13
CA LEU A 143 0.95 9.88 0.40
C LEU A 143 1.87 10.19 -0.78
N GLU A 144 1.80 9.39 -1.85
CA GLU A 144 2.57 9.56 -3.09
C GLU A 144 4.09 9.58 -2.88
N ARG A 145 4.58 8.85 -1.87
CA ARG A 145 6.02 8.74 -1.60
C ARG A 145 6.74 8.06 -2.76
N PRO A 146 7.78 8.69 -3.34
CA PRO A 146 8.39 8.21 -4.59
C PRO A 146 9.35 7.05 -4.37
N ASP A 147 9.85 6.83 -3.14
CA ASP A 147 11.00 5.94 -2.90
C ASP A 147 10.74 4.82 -1.89
N VAL A 148 9.54 4.25 -1.91
CA VAL A 148 9.17 3.09 -1.08
C VAL A 148 9.47 1.79 -1.82
N PHE A 149 10.09 0.81 -1.13
CA PHE A 149 10.33 -0.52 -1.66
C PHE A 149 9.72 -1.60 -0.75
N PRO A 150 8.53 -2.15 -1.08
CA PRO A 150 7.85 -3.16 -0.29
C PRO A 150 8.40 -4.56 -0.60
N ILE A 151 9.55 -4.93 -0.02
CA ILE A 151 10.21 -6.23 -0.26
C ILE A 151 9.32 -7.42 0.11
N ASP A 152 8.40 -7.24 1.06
CA ASP A 152 7.47 -8.28 1.51
C ASP A 152 6.31 -8.49 0.52
N ASP A 153 6.13 -7.61 -0.46
CA ASP A 153 5.18 -7.82 -1.55
C ASP A 153 5.66 -8.96 -2.46
N LEU A 154 4.84 -10.03 -2.53
CA LEU A 154 5.20 -11.24 -3.28
C LEU A 154 5.36 -10.97 -4.78
N ILE A 155 4.54 -10.09 -5.36
CA ILE A 155 4.62 -9.76 -6.79
C ILE A 155 5.91 -9.02 -7.06
N ILE A 156 6.23 -7.99 -6.25
CA ILE A 156 7.46 -7.21 -6.40
C ILE A 156 8.68 -8.10 -6.24
N LYS A 157 8.76 -8.85 -5.14
CA LYS A 157 9.87 -9.76 -4.89
C LYS A 157 10.06 -10.78 -6.02
N ASN A 158 8.98 -11.45 -6.44
CA ASN A 158 9.04 -12.45 -7.50
C ASN A 158 9.37 -11.83 -8.86
N SER A 159 8.91 -10.61 -9.15
CA SER A 159 9.27 -9.89 -10.37
C SER A 159 10.76 -9.61 -10.42
N VAL A 160 11.35 -9.07 -9.34
CA VAL A 160 12.79 -8.82 -9.30
C VAL A 160 13.57 -10.11 -9.48
N ILE A 161 13.22 -11.17 -8.77
CA ILE A 161 13.87 -12.48 -8.90
C ILE A 161 13.81 -12.98 -10.35
N HIS A 162 12.64 -12.90 -10.98
CA HIS A 162 12.43 -13.38 -12.35
C HIS A 162 13.20 -12.53 -13.38
N TYR A 163 12.97 -11.24 -13.41
CA TYR A 163 13.53 -10.37 -14.44
C TYR A 163 15.05 -10.20 -14.34
N TYR A 164 15.61 -10.30 -13.12
CA TYR A 164 17.07 -10.23 -12.89
C TYR A 164 17.73 -11.60 -12.81
N ASN A 165 16.98 -12.66 -13.09
CA ASN A 165 17.46 -14.05 -13.14
C ASN A 165 18.22 -14.46 -11.86
N LEU A 166 17.66 -14.12 -10.68
CA LEU A 166 18.28 -14.44 -9.40
C LEU A 166 18.01 -15.90 -9.02
N ASP A 167 19.01 -16.55 -8.42
CA ASP A 167 18.88 -17.90 -7.86
C ASP A 167 18.01 -17.86 -6.58
N ARG A 168 16.86 -18.57 -6.61
CA ARG A 168 15.95 -18.67 -5.47
C ARG A 168 16.54 -19.41 -4.27
N THR A 169 17.61 -20.19 -4.48
CA THR A 169 18.30 -20.95 -3.43
C THR A 169 19.45 -20.18 -2.78
N ASP A 170 19.78 -18.98 -3.30
CA ASP A 170 20.85 -18.16 -2.77
C ASP A 170 20.49 -17.66 -1.36
N LYS A 171 21.38 -17.94 -0.39
CA LYS A 171 21.23 -17.47 0.99
C LYS A 171 21.16 -15.94 1.11
N ASN A 172 21.75 -15.24 0.14
CA ASN A 172 21.78 -13.78 0.07
C ASN A 172 20.67 -13.21 -0.85
N LEU A 173 19.68 -14.01 -1.25
CA LEU A 173 18.66 -13.61 -2.20
C LEU A 173 18.00 -12.25 -1.84
N ILE A 174 17.58 -12.08 -0.60
CA ILE A 174 16.91 -10.84 -0.16
C ILE A 174 17.88 -9.64 -0.23
N GLN A 175 19.13 -9.82 0.13
CA GLN A 175 20.15 -8.78 0.02
C GLN A 175 20.42 -8.40 -1.44
N ASN A 176 20.43 -9.39 -2.34
CA ASN A 176 20.61 -9.16 -3.78
C ASN A 176 19.43 -8.41 -4.38
N VAL A 177 18.20 -8.72 -3.95
CA VAL A 177 17.00 -7.96 -4.33
C VAL A 177 17.12 -6.50 -3.86
N HIS A 178 17.54 -6.26 -2.62
CA HIS A 178 17.76 -4.90 -2.11
C HIS A 178 18.83 -4.14 -2.90
N LYS A 179 19.98 -4.73 -3.18
CA LYS A 179 21.06 -4.13 -3.99
C LYS A 179 20.59 -3.72 -5.40
N ILE A 180 19.66 -4.49 -5.98
CA ILE A 180 19.06 -4.13 -7.26
C ILE A 180 18.15 -2.92 -7.07
N ALA A 181 17.28 -2.94 -6.08
CA ALA A 181 16.32 -1.87 -5.81
C ALA A 181 17.00 -0.54 -5.40
N GLU A 182 18.17 -0.57 -4.80
CA GLU A 182 18.97 0.63 -4.49
C GLU A 182 19.30 1.46 -5.74
N LYS A 183 19.46 0.83 -6.90
CA LYS A 183 19.73 1.52 -8.17
C LYS A 183 18.55 2.35 -8.66
N TRP A 184 17.36 2.09 -8.17
CA TRP A 184 16.12 2.78 -8.54
C TRP A 184 15.84 4.00 -7.66
N SER A 185 16.52 4.10 -6.51
CA SER A 185 16.38 5.27 -5.62
C SER A 185 16.79 6.55 -6.39
N PRO A 186 16.05 7.66 -6.21
CA PRO A 186 14.94 7.89 -5.27
C PRO A 186 13.53 7.62 -5.86
N TYR A 187 13.39 6.65 -6.77
CA TYR A 187 12.15 6.39 -7.50
C TYR A 187 11.67 4.93 -7.41
N ARG A 188 11.97 4.22 -6.29
CA ARG A 188 11.64 2.81 -6.09
C ARG A 188 10.15 2.51 -6.18
N SER A 189 9.28 3.41 -5.72
CA SER A 189 7.83 3.27 -5.86
C SER A 189 7.38 3.16 -7.32
N PHE A 190 7.97 3.96 -8.22
CA PHE A 190 7.64 3.91 -9.64
C PHE A 190 8.11 2.61 -10.30
N ALA A 191 9.28 2.10 -9.92
CA ALA A 191 9.74 0.78 -10.36
C ALA A 191 8.74 -0.31 -9.95
N CYS A 192 8.25 -0.28 -8.70
CA CYS A 192 7.26 -1.22 -8.21
C CYS A 192 5.93 -1.15 -8.99
N TYR A 193 5.46 0.04 -9.38
CA TYR A 193 4.27 0.17 -10.22
C TYR A 193 4.42 -0.55 -11.56
N TYR A 194 5.59 -0.47 -12.20
CA TYR A 194 5.87 -1.20 -13.43
C TYR A 194 5.89 -2.71 -13.24
N PHE A 195 6.48 -3.21 -12.14
CA PHE A 195 6.45 -4.63 -11.85
C PHE A 195 5.04 -5.16 -11.59
N TRP A 196 4.19 -4.42 -10.87
CA TRP A 196 2.80 -4.82 -10.70
C TRP A 196 2.02 -4.80 -12.01
N ALA A 197 2.26 -3.81 -12.87
CA ALA A 197 1.62 -3.76 -14.19
C ALA A 197 2.07 -4.90 -15.12
N ALA A 198 3.34 -5.30 -15.03
CA ALA A 198 3.93 -6.37 -15.84
C ALA A 198 3.75 -7.78 -15.23
N LYS A 199 3.03 -7.93 -14.11
CA LYS A 199 2.90 -9.22 -13.39
C LYS A 199 2.39 -10.38 -14.24
N ASP A 200 1.53 -10.12 -15.22
CA ASP A 200 0.95 -11.14 -16.06
C ASP A 200 1.97 -11.75 -17.05
N ASN A 201 3.13 -11.10 -17.21
CA ASN A 201 4.26 -11.59 -18.01
C ASN A 201 5.18 -12.53 -17.20
N LEU A 202 4.86 -12.80 -15.93
CA LEU A 202 5.63 -13.70 -15.06
C LEU A 202 5.22 -15.19 -15.17
N LYS A 203 4.31 -15.51 -16.10
CA LYS A 203 3.80 -16.86 -16.33
C LYS A 203 4.75 -17.69 -17.17
#